data_65642698838f3efff1c7f15f7a664c14
#
_entry.id   65642698838f3efff1c7f15f7a664c14
#
_cell.length_a   1.000
_cell.length_b   1.000
_cell.length_c   1.000
_cell.angle_alpha   90.00
_cell.angle_beta   90.00
_cell.angle_gamma   90.00
#
_symmetry.space_group_name_H-M   'P 1'
#
loop_
_entity.id
_entity.type
_entity.pdbx_description
1 polymer ?
#
loop_
_entity_poly.entity_id
_entity_poly.type
_entity_poly.pdbx_seq_one_letter_code
_entity_poly.pdbx_strand_id
1 'polypeptide(L)'
;MLVVDASAVAGWLLPDEGGADPATLLVEAEPIAAPWLLWAELRNILVVNERRGRIPAGIVELAVEAVEGLGIALDTAPSGPGVLALARRHRLTVYDALYLELALRARGRLATLDAALRRAAEAEGVAVV
;
A
#
# COMPACT_ATOMS: atom_id res chain seq x y z
N MET A 1 13.92 -1.20 -2.53
CA MET A 1 12.72 -1.61 -1.78
C MET A 1 11.49 -0.93 -2.36
N LEU A 2 10.43 -1.67 -2.53
CA LEU A 2 9.13 -1.16 -2.95
C LEU A 2 8.17 -1.14 -1.76
N VAL A 3 7.70 0.02 -1.38
CA VAL A 3 6.64 0.16 -0.38
C VAL A 3 5.30 0.15 -1.12
N VAL A 4 4.37 -0.68 -0.67
CA VAL A 4 3.05 -0.80 -1.29
C VAL A 4 1.98 -0.34 -0.31
N ASP A 5 1.02 0.44 -0.79
CA ASP A 5 -0.14 0.79 0.02
C ASP A 5 -1.34 -0.12 -0.28
N ALA A 6 -2.39 0.02 0.51
CA ALA A 6 -3.57 -0.81 0.36
C ALA A 6 -4.28 -0.60 -0.99
N SER A 7 -4.24 0.61 -1.55
CA SER A 7 -4.85 0.89 -2.86
C SER A 7 -4.14 0.15 -3.98
N ALA A 8 -2.81 0.12 -3.95
CA ALA A 8 -2.01 -0.61 -4.94
C ALA A 8 -2.26 -2.11 -4.87
N VAL A 9 -2.24 -2.68 -3.66
CA VAL A 9 -2.50 -4.12 -3.48
C VAL A 9 -3.93 -4.47 -3.89
N ALA A 10 -4.92 -3.67 -3.52
CA ALA A 10 -6.29 -3.86 -3.95
C ALA A 10 -6.43 -3.77 -5.48
N GLY A 11 -5.68 -2.89 -6.12
CA GLY A 11 -5.63 -2.77 -7.58
C GLY A 11 -5.13 -4.03 -8.26
N TRP A 12 -4.28 -4.81 -7.61
CA TRP A 12 -3.83 -6.11 -8.13
C TRP A 12 -4.89 -7.20 -8.00
N LEU A 13 -5.77 -7.08 -7.02
CA LEU A 13 -6.76 -8.11 -6.68
C LEU A 13 -8.13 -7.84 -7.31
N LEU A 14 -8.48 -6.57 -7.53
CA LEU A 14 -9.78 -6.15 -8.03
C LEU A 14 -9.66 -5.75 -9.50
N PRO A 15 -10.46 -6.35 -10.41
CA PRO A 15 -10.27 -6.16 -11.85
C PRO A 15 -10.52 -4.74 -12.35
N ASP A 16 -11.26 -3.92 -11.61
CA ASP A 16 -11.68 -2.59 -12.06
C ASP A 16 -10.84 -1.44 -11.48
N GLU A 17 -9.84 -1.73 -10.64
CA GLU A 17 -9.11 -0.68 -9.91
C GLU A 17 -7.95 -0.08 -10.70
N GLY A 18 -7.44 -0.75 -11.71
CA GLY A 18 -6.25 -0.33 -12.46
C GLY A 18 -4.97 -0.46 -11.62
N GLY A 19 -3.87 -0.01 -12.17
CA GLY A 19 -2.57 -0.04 -11.50
C GLY A 19 -1.52 -0.87 -12.25
N ALA A 20 -0.30 -0.91 -11.71
CA ALA A 20 0.78 -1.69 -12.29
C ALA A 20 0.48 -3.19 -12.18
N ASP A 21 0.85 -3.95 -13.21
CA ASP A 21 0.74 -5.40 -13.17
C ASP A 21 1.67 -5.95 -12.09
N PRO A 22 1.13 -6.73 -11.11
CA PRO A 22 1.95 -7.34 -10.07
C PRO A 22 3.10 -8.17 -10.62
N ALA A 23 2.90 -8.83 -11.75
CA ALA A 23 3.94 -9.62 -12.39
C ALA A 23 5.14 -8.76 -12.79
N THR A 24 4.89 -7.54 -13.27
CA THR A 24 5.95 -6.59 -13.62
C THR A 24 6.74 -6.16 -12.39
N LEU A 25 6.07 -5.91 -11.27
CA LEU A 25 6.71 -5.52 -10.03
C LEU A 25 7.53 -6.67 -9.43
N LEU A 26 7.07 -7.90 -9.56
CA LEU A 26 7.76 -9.08 -9.05
C LEU A 26 9.02 -9.43 -9.88
N VAL A 27 9.02 -9.10 -11.17
CA VAL A 27 10.17 -9.35 -12.06
C VAL A 27 11.40 -8.53 -11.65
N GLU A 28 11.19 -7.38 -11.02
CA GLU A 28 12.28 -6.52 -10.58
C GLU A 28 13.03 -7.07 -9.34
N ALA A 29 12.58 -8.20 -8.78
CA ALA A 29 13.20 -8.90 -7.65
C ALA A 29 13.52 -8.00 -6.44
N GLU A 30 12.77 -6.92 -6.28
CA GLU A 30 12.95 -5.92 -5.24
C GLU A 30 12.17 -6.34 -3.98
N PRO A 31 12.74 -6.21 -2.79
CA PRO A 31 12.00 -6.46 -1.55
C PRO A 31 10.75 -5.58 -1.46
N ILE A 32 9.64 -6.17 -1.06
CA ILE A 32 8.37 -5.47 -0.88
C ILE A 32 8.09 -5.29 0.61
N ALA A 33 7.71 -4.10 1.01
CA ALA A 33 7.38 -3.79 2.40
C ALA A 33 6.14 -2.90 2.50
N ALA A 34 5.54 -2.90 3.67
CA ALA A 34 4.43 -2.01 3.99
C ALA A 34 4.40 -1.77 5.51
N PRO A 35 3.78 -0.67 5.99
CA PRO A 35 3.44 -0.56 7.40
C PRO A 35 2.52 -1.71 7.82
N TRP A 36 2.56 -2.09 9.13
CA TRP A 36 1.68 -3.13 9.66
C TRP A 36 0.19 -2.85 9.39
N LEU A 37 -0.17 -1.58 9.24
CA LEU A 37 -1.54 -1.14 8.94
C LEU A 37 -2.10 -1.79 7.68
N LEU A 38 -1.26 -2.13 6.71
CA LEU A 38 -1.68 -2.81 5.49
C LEU A 38 -2.50 -4.07 5.80
N TRP A 39 -2.12 -4.80 6.83
CA TRP A 39 -2.84 -6.00 7.26
C TRP A 39 -4.33 -5.73 7.47
N ALA A 40 -4.65 -4.64 8.19
CA ALA A 40 -6.03 -4.28 8.49
C ALA A 40 -6.73 -3.59 7.31
N GLU A 41 -6.06 -2.66 6.66
CA GLU A 41 -6.64 -1.91 5.55
C GLU A 41 -7.03 -2.81 4.37
N LEU A 42 -6.17 -3.75 4.01
CA LEU A 42 -6.44 -4.69 2.93
C LEU A 42 -7.67 -5.55 3.22
N ARG A 43 -7.75 -6.09 4.43
CA ARG A 43 -8.88 -6.90 4.86
C ARG A 43 -10.17 -6.11 4.87
N ASN A 44 -10.11 -4.86 5.31
CA ASN A 44 -11.26 -3.97 5.28
C ASN A 44 -11.75 -3.71 3.86
N ILE A 45 -10.85 -3.42 2.93
CA ILE A 45 -11.19 -3.22 1.52
C ILE A 45 -11.89 -4.47 0.95
N LEU A 46 -11.34 -5.63 1.19
CA LEU A 46 -11.90 -6.89 0.70
C LEU A 46 -13.29 -7.18 1.27
N VAL A 47 -13.46 -7.02 2.58
CA VAL A 47 -14.75 -7.24 3.24
C VAL A 47 -15.80 -6.25 2.77
N VAL A 48 -15.45 -4.98 2.61
CA VAL A 48 -16.36 -3.96 2.09
C VAL A 48 -16.80 -4.27 0.66
N ASN A 49 -15.88 -4.70 -0.20
CA ASN A 49 -16.21 -5.07 -1.57
C ASN A 49 -17.08 -6.34 -1.64
N GLU A 50 -16.87 -7.29 -0.74
CA GLU A 50 -17.73 -8.46 -0.59
C GLU A 50 -19.15 -8.06 -0.20
N ARG A 51 -19.31 -7.17 0.81
CA ARG A 51 -20.63 -6.66 1.21
C ARG A 51 -21.37 -5.94 0.09
N ARG A 52 -20.64 -5.23 -0.77
CA ARG A 52 -21.19 -4.53 -1.92
C ARG A 52 -21.45 -5.42 -3.13
N GLY A 53 -21.15 -6.70 -3.02
CA GLY A 53 -21.33 -7.66 -4.10
C GLY A 53 -20.34 -7.52 -5.26
N ARG A 54 -19.24 -6.75 -5.09
CA ARG A 54 -18.21 -6.59 -6.14
C ARG A 54 -17.32 -7.82 -6.27
N ILE A 55 -17.16 -8.58 -5.19
CA ILE A 55 -16.44 -9.85 -5.19
C ILE A 55 -17.31 -10.93 -4.54
N PRO A 56 -17.25 -12.18 -5.04
CA PRO A 56 -18.01 -13.29 -4.46
C PRO A 56 -17.58 -13.64 -3.04
N ALA A 57 -18.51 -14.20 -2.25
CA ALA A 57 -18.18 -14.80 -0.96
C ALA A 57 -17.13 -15.91 -1.13
N GLY A 58 -16.18 -15.98 -0.19
CA GLY A 58 -15.11 -16.96 -0.23
C GLY A 58 -13.85 -16.51 -0.98
N ILE A 59 -13.92 -15.45 -1.79
CA ILE A 59 -12.76 -14.91 -2.51
C ILE A 59 -11.84 -14.12 -1.57
N VAL A 60 -12.37 -13.54 -0.49
CA VAL A 60 -11.57 -12.74 0.45
C VAL A 60 -10.41 -13.55 1.02
N GLU A 61 -10.67 -14.77 1.48
CA GLU A 61 -9.64 -15.64 2.05
C GLU A 61 -8.57 -16.01 1.02
N LEU A 62 -8.97 -16.29 -0.22
CA LEU A 62 -8.05 -16.60 -1.32
C LEU A 62 -7.19 -15.39 -1.68
N ALA A 63 -7.78 -14.19 -1.70
CA ALA A 63 -7.06 -12.94 -1.98
C ALA A 63 -6.03 -12.65 -0.88
N VAL A 64 -6.39 -12.81 0.38
CA VAL A 64 -5.47 -12.65 1.52
C VAL A 64 -4.31 -13.63 1.40
N GLU A 65 -4.60 -14.90 1.12
CA GLU A 65 -3.58 -15.94 0.96
C GLU A 65 -2.62 -15.60 -0.19
N ALA A 66 -3.14 -15.11 -1.31
CA ALA A 66 -2.33 -14.69 -2.45
C ALA A 66 -1.37 -13.54 -2.08
N VAL A 67 -1.85 -12.54 -1.33
CA VAL A 67 -1.01 -11.42 -0.86
C VAL A 67 0.04 -11.89 0.14
N GLU A 68 -0.31 -12.78 1.07
CA GLU A 68 0.65 -13.36 2.01
C GLU A 68 1.77 -14.08 1.25
N GLY A 69 1.46 -14.73 0.14
CA GLY A 69 2.44 -15.38 -0.72
C GLY A 69 3.44 -14.44 -1.39
N LEU A 70 3.16 -13.14 -1.44
CA LEU A 70 4.09 -12.15 -2.01
C LEU A 70 5.28 -11.84 -1.08
N GLY A 71 5.22 -12.24 0.17
CA GLY A 71 6.31 -12.01 1.12
C GLY A 71 6.49 -10.54 1.50
N ILE A 72 5.40 -9.78 1.59
CA ILE A 72 5.44 -8.37 2.01
C ILE A 72 5.89 -8.29 3.47
N ALA A 73 7.02 -7.63 3.72
CA ALA A 73 7.51 -7.39 5.08
C ALA A 73 6.70 -6.27 5.73
N LEU A 74 6.09 -6.55 6.89
CA LEU A 74 5.32 -5.56 7.62
C LEU A 74 6.22 -4.82 8.62
N ASP A 75 6.34 -3.51 8.43
CA ASP A 75 7.11 -2.64 9.31
C ASP A 75 6.28 -2.27 10.54
N THR A 76 6.88 -2.40 11.72
CA THR A 76 6.25 -2.10 13.01
C THR A 76 6.95 -0.99 13.79
N ALA A 77 7.91 -0.31 13.19
CA ALA A 77 8.75 0.66 13.87
C ALA A 77 8.80 2.03 13.16
N PRO A 78 7.64 2.66 12.88
CA PRO A 78 7.63 3.99 12.27
C PRO A 78 8.17 5.05 13.22
N SER A 79 8.71 6.14 12.65
CA SER A 79 9.02 7.34 13.40
C SER A 79 7.73 8.12 13.68
N GLY A 80 7.28 8.15 14.93
CA GLY A 80 6.09 8.91 15.32
C GLY A 80 6.18 10.39 14.94
N PRO A 81 7.27 11.11 15.29
CA PRO A 81 7.45 12.50 14.87
C PRO A 81 7.47 12.68 13.36
N GLY A 82 8.09 11.76 12.63
CA GLY A 82 8.14 11.78 11.16
C GLY A 82 6.77 11.64 10.52
N VAL A 83 5.97 10.70 11.00
CA VAL A 83 4.59 10.49 10.54
C VAL A 83 3.74 11.73 10.76
N LEU A 84 3.79 12.32 11.95
CA LEU A 84 3.01 13.53 12.26
C LEU A 84 3.43 14.72 11.39
N ALA A 85 4.73 14.90 11.17
CA ALA A 85 5.25 15.97 10.33
C ALA A 85 4.75 15.83 8.88
N LEU A 86 4.80 14.64 8.31
CA LEU A 86 4.33 14.36 6.95
C LEU A 86 2.82 14.55 6.82
N ALA A 87 2.05 14.05 7.80
CA ALA A 87 0.61 14.21 7.81
C ALA A 87 0.21 15.69 7.81
N ARG A 88 0.87 16.52 8.62
CA ARG A 88 0.59 17.96 8.70
C ARG A 88 1.05 18.70 7.45
N ARG A 89 2.25 18.42 6.96
CA ARG A 89 2.82 19.09 5.78
C ARG A 89 2.00 18.88 4.52
N HIS A 90 1.53 17.65 4.31
CA HIS A 90 0.84 17.27 3.08
C HIS A 90 -0.67 17.09 3.26
N ARG A 91 -1.20 17.38 4.44
CA ARG A 91 -2.61 17.17 4.77
C ARG A 91 -3.08 15.75 4.50
N LEU A 92 -2.23 14.79 4.84
CA LEU A 92 -2.54 13.37 4.76
C LEU A 92 -3.17 12.90 6.07
N THR A 93 -3.94 11.82 5.98
CA THR A 93 -4.24 11.05 7.18
C THR A 93 -2.94 10.49 7.77
N VAL A 94 -2.94 10.20 9.06
CA VAL A 94 -1.82 9.47 9.69
C VAL A 94 -1.61 8.12 9.01
N TYR A 95 -2.68 7.49 8.57
CA TYR A 95 -2.62 6.21 7.85
C TYR A 95 -1.81 6.31 6.56
N ASP A 96 -2.10 7.29 5.71
CA ASP A 96 -1.35 7.50 4.47
C ASP A 96 0.09 7.97 4.75
N ALA A 97 0.28 8.80 5.76
CA ALA A 97 1.60 9.26 6.17
C ALA A 97 2.53 8.13 6.62
N LEU A 98 1.98 7.03 7.17
CA LEU A 98 2.76 5.84 7.53
C LEU A 98 3.46 5.23 6.30
N TYR A 99 2.78 5.16 5.17
CA TYR A 99 3.36 4.63 3.93
C TYR A 99 4.47 5.53 3.41
N LEU A 100 4.25 6.83 3.42
CA LEU A 100 5.25 7.80 2.97
C LEU A 100 6.48 7.81 3.89
N GLU A 101 6.28 7.76 5.21
CA GLU A 101 7.36 7.68 6.18
C GLU A 101 8.24 6.45 5.93
N LEU A 102 7.62 5.28 5.73
CA LEU A 102 8.36 4.07 5.45
C LEU A 102 9.17 4.18 4.15
N ALA A 103 8.57 4.70 3.09
CA ALA A 103 9.26 4.89 1.81
C ALA A 103 10.48 5.80 1.95
N LEU A 104 10.36 6.88 2.71
CA LEU A 104 11.48 7.81 2.97
C LEU A 104 12.57 7.14 3.83
N ARG A 105 12.21 6.50 4.91
CA ARG A 105 13.14 5.83 5.81
C ARG A 105 13.88 4.68 5.14
N ALA A 106 13.19 3.91 4.31
CA ALA A 106 13.76 2.81 3.55
C ALA A 106 14.48 3.26 2.28
N ARG A 107 14.39 4.52 1.91
CA ARG A 107 14.90 5.06 0.63
C ARG A 107 14.39 4.27 -0.56
N GLY A 108 13.10 3.93 -0.51
CA GLY A 108 12.45 3.08 -1.50
C GLY A 108 11.52 3.86 -2.42
N ARG A 109 10.90 3.11 -3.30
CA ARG A 109 9.82 3.58 -4.17
C ARG A 109 8.48 3.33 -3.48
N LEU A 110 7.43 4.00 -3.94
CA LEU A 110 6.07 3.84 -3.43
C LEU A 110 5.13 3.44 -4.56
N ALA A 111 4.36 2.37 -4.36
CA ALA A 111 3.25 2.00 -5.23
C ALA A 111 1.94 2.42 -4.57
N THR A 112 1.21 3.31 -5.22
CA THR A 112 -0.08 3.81 -4.74
C THR A 112 -0.98 4.22 -5.90
N LEU A 113 -2.28 4.03 -5.74
CA LEU A 113 -3.31 4.57 -6.62
C LEU A 113 -3.97 5.84 -6.03
N ASP A 114 -3.61 6.21 -4.80
CA ASP A 114 -4.14 7.41 -4.14
C ASP A 114 -3.44 8.67 -4.64
N ALA A 115 -4.21 9.61 -5.18
CA ALA A 115 -3.66 10.83 -5.78
C ALA A 115 -3.00 11.76 -4.76
N ALA A 116 -3.55 11.86 -3.55
CA ALA A 116 -2.99 12.72 -2.51
C ALA A 116 -1.65 12.17 -1.99
N LEU A 117 -1.58 10.86 -1.77
CA LEU A 117 -0.35 10.20 -1.35
C LEU A 117 0.72 10.27 -2.45
N ARG A 118 0.33 10.09 -3.71
CA ARG A 118 1.24 10.26 -4.85
C ARG A 118 1.87 11.65 -4.88
N ARG A 119 1.06 12.70 -4.77
CA ARG A 119 1.55 14.08 -4.78
C ARG A 119 2.52 14.36 -3.62
N ALA A 120 2.18 13.86 -2.44
CA ALA A 120 3.03 14.00 -1.26
C ALA A 120 4.38 13.28 -1.44
N ALA A 121 4.35 12.06 -1.97
CA ALA A 121 5.55 11.28 -2.24
C ALA A 121 6.46 11.99 -3.26
N GLU A 122 5.90 12.48 -4.35
CA GLU A 122 6.65 13.23 -5.36
C GLU A 122 7.26 14.51 -4.78
N ALA A 123 6.52 15.24 -3.94
CA ALA A 123 7.02 16.43 -3.26
C ALA A 123 8.20 16.14 -2.32
N GLU A 124 8.24 14.94 -1.73
CA GLU A 124 9.34 14.49 -0.86
C GLU A 124 10.48 13.80 -1.66
N GLY A 125 10.39 13.74 -2.97
CA GLY A 125 11.41 13.13 -3.80
C GLY A 125 11.35 11.60 -3.85
N VAL A 126 10.23 10.99 -3.45
CA VAL A 126 10.02 9.54 -3.53
C VAL A 126 9.48 9.19 -4.92
N ALA A 127 10.14 8.24 -5.57
CA ALA A 127 9.67 7.73 -6.86
C ALA A 127 8.37 6.93 -6.67
N VAL A 128 7.38 7.23 -7.50
CA VAL A 128 6.07 6.58 -7.46
C VAL A 128 5.89 5.70 -8.68
N VAL A 129 5.38 4.51 -8.42
CA VAL A 129 5.11 3.50 -9.45
C VAL A 129 3.64 3.50 -9.84
#